data_c245debdc7713225a6af5a57f0c34894
#
_entry.id   c245debdc7713225a6af5a57f0c34894
#
_cell.length_a   1.000
_cell.length_b   1.000
_cell.length_c   1.000
_cell.angle_alpha   90.00
_cell.angle_beta   90.00
_cell.angle_gamma   90.00
#
_symmetry.space_group_name_H-M   'P 1'
#
loop_
_entity.id
_entity.type
_entity.pdbx_description
1 polymer ?
#
loop_
_entity_poly.entity_id
_entity_poly.type
_entity_poly.pdbx_seq_one_letter_code
_entity_poly.pdbx_strand_id
1 'polypeptide(L)'
;MSEQNVNGTVAVENSRGGNGFLVLLRHGQTVWSESGQHTGRTDIPLTAEGERQARDAGTRIQTAFPQGFGENCVYASPLKRAQQTASLAGFAPRTLPALAEWDYGRAEGRTRQTIAQLHGGSWELWNDGPDALSPTMEGDWTETLPDGEQVPVHNGPGESLSDVYDRVQQAIDQAVPLMESGHSVLFVAHAHVLRILTARWLGVDPHFARLL
;
A
#
# COMPACT_ATOMS: atom_id res chain seq x y z
N MET A 1 -19.81 2.23 -14.94
CA MET A 1 -18.78 1.85 -13.96
C MET A 1 -19.48 1.64 -12.62
N SER A 2 -19.63 0.41 -12.19
CA SER A 2 -20.22 0.08 -10.88
C SER A 2 -19.06 -0.17 -9.92
N GLU A 3 -18.80 0.78 -9.03
CA GLU A 3 -17.91 0.59 -7.89
C GLU A 3 -18.64 -0.19 -6.80
N GLN A 4 -18.10 -1.32 -6.42
CA GLN A 4 -18.50 -1.99 -5.18
C GLN A 4 -17.38 -1.78 -4.16
N ASN A 5 -17.57 -0.80 -3.28
CA ASN A 5 -16.67 -0.55 -2.16
C ASN A 5 -17.12 -1.39 -0.95
N VAL A 6 -16.35 -2.39 -0.58
CA VAL A 6 -16.62 -3.24 0.59
C VAL A 6 -15.39 -3.18 1.49
N ASN A 7 -15.37 -2.22 2.43
CA ASN A 7 -14.42 -2.14 3.56
C ASN A 7 -12.95 -2.41 3.18
N GLY A 8 -12.35 -1.54 2.37
CA GLY A 8 -10.92 -1.57 2.06
C GLY A 8 -10.48 -2.48 0.90
N THR A 9 -11.45 -3.11 0.21
CA THR A 9 -11.21 -3.85 -1.04
C THR A 9 -11.89 -3.12 -2.19
N VAL A 10 -11.14 -2.75 -3.22
CA VAL A 10 -11.65 -2.13 -4.44
C VAL A 10 -11.39 -3.08 -5.61
N ALA A 11 -12.43 -3.37 -6.39
CA ALA A 11 -12.29 -4.10 -7.65
C ALA A 11 -12.52 -3.14 -8.82
N VAL A 12 -11.58 -3.05 -9.74
CA VAL A 12 -11.66 -2.21 -10.94
C VAL A 12 -11.80 -3.10 -12.16
N GLU A 13 -12.86 -2.89 -12.93
CA GLU A 13 -13.14 -3.65 -14.14
C GLU A 13 -12.22 -3.21 -15.30
N ASN A 14 -11.73 -4.17 -16.07
CA ASN A 14 -10.91 -3.89 -17.25
C ASN A 14 -11.77 -3.34 -18.39
N SER A 15 -11.67 -2.04 -18.68
CA SER A 15 -12.36 -1.38 -19.79
C SER A 15 -11.83 -1.77 -21.18
N ARG A 16 -10.79 -2.61 -21.28
CA ARG A 16 -10.11 -3.01 -22.53
C ARG A 16 -10.56 -4.37 -23.09
N GLY A 17 -11.69 -4.93 -22.60
CA GLY A 17 -12.32 -6.10 -23.20
C GLY A 17 -11.94 -7.47 -22.65
N GLY A 18 -11.12 -7.57 -21.61
CA GLY A 18 -10.89 -8.79 -20.84
C GLY A 18 -11.90 -8.95 -19.70
N ASN A 19 -12.28 -10.19 -19.37
CA ASN A 19 -13.22 -10.48 -18.27
C ASN A 19 -12.57 -10.53 -16.87
N GLY A 20 -11.30 -10.11 -16.73
CA GLY A 20 -10.56 -10.13 -15.47
C GLY A 20 -10.71 -8.84 -14.67
N PHE A 21 -10.66 -8.95 -13.33
CA PHE A 21 -10.67 -7.82 -12.39
C PHE A 21 -9.28 -7.58 -11.81
N LEU A 22 -8.91 -6.31 -11.62
CA LEU A 22 -7.83 -5.94 -10.72
C LEU A 22 -8.41 -5.70 -9.33
N VAL A 23 -8.06 -6.57 -8.38
CA VAL A 23 -8.52 -6.51 -6.99
C VAL A 23 -7.40 -5.93 -6.14
N LEU A 24 -7.72 -4.89 -5.36
CA LEU A 24 -6.77 -4.19 -4.51
C LEU A 24 -7.12 -4.46 -3.04
N LEU A 25 -6.16 -4.98 -2.28
CA LEU A 25 -6.29 -5.24 -0.85
C LEU A 25 -5.23 -4.45 -0.08
N ARG A 26 -5.66 -3.57 0.80
CA ARG A 26 -4.77 -2.92 1.77
C ARG A 26 -4.45 -3.89 2.91
N HIS A 27 -3.20 -3.86 3.42
CA HIS A 27 -2.80 -4.61 4.61
C HIS A 27 -3.65 -4.29 5.83
N GLY A 28 -3.74 -5.24 6.77
CA GLY A 28 -4.41 -5.09 8.07
C GLY A 28 -3.72 -4.07 8.99
N GLN A 29 -4.35 -3.80 10.14
CA GLN A 29 -3.83 -2.85 11.14
C GLN A 29 -2.41 -3.21 11.59
N THR A 30 -1.58 -2.17 11.78
CA THR A 30 -0.28 -2.21 12.46
C THR A 30 -0.28 -1.20 13.60
N VAL A 31 0.64 -1.33 14.57
CA VAL A 31 0.74 -0.35 15.68
C VAL A 31 0.95 1.08 15.18
N TRP A 32 1.68 1.27 14.08
CA TRP A 32 1.88 2.60 13.50
C TRP A 32 0.66 3.12 12.72
N SER A 33 -0.12 2.24 12.08
CA SER A 33 -1.37 2.67 11.45
C SER A 33 -2.43 3.08 12.49
N GLU A 34 -2.37 2.52 13.69
CA GLU A 34 -3.22 2.88 14.83
C GLU A 34 -2.78 4.20 15.47
N SER A 35 -1.47 4.39 15.69
CA SER A 35 -0.92 5.62 16.28
C SER A 35 -0.89 6.81 15.31
N GLY A 36 -1.10 6.58 14.00
CA GLY A 36 -1.03 7.61 12.96
C GLY A 36 0.39 7.99 12.54
N GLN A 37 1.38 7.13 12.83
CA GLN A 37 2.74 7.28 12.33
C GLN A 37 2.82 6.92 10.84
N HIS A 38 3.56 7.70 10.07
CA HIS A 38 3.82 7.37 8.67
C HIS A 38 4.62 6.08 8.57
N THR A 39 4.07 5.10 7.88
CA THR A 39 4.63 3.74 7.75
C THR A 39 4.92 3.45 6.29
N GLY A 40 6.05 3.91 5.80
CA GLY A 40 6.50 3.69 4.44
C GLY A 40 7.33 2.41 4.34
N ARG A 41 8.64 2.54 4.49
CA ARG A 41 9.62 1.45 4.31
C ARG A 41 9.92 0.66 5.57
N THR A 42 9.61 1.20 6.75
CA THR A 42 9.78 0.48 8.02
C THR A 42 8.89 -0.76 8.06
N ASP A 43 9.47 -1.88 8.45
CA ASP A 43 8.81 -3.19 8.34
C ASP A 43 8.04 -3.56 9.62
N ILE A 44 6.96 -2.83 9.88
CA ILE A 44 6.07 -3.04 11.03
C ILE A 44 5.13 -4.21 10.77
N PRO A 45 5.03 -5.20 11.68
CA PRO A 45 4.12 -6.35 11.56
C PRO A 45 2.66 -5.96 11.82
N LEU A 46 1.75 -6.87 11.49
CA LEU A 46 0.34 -6.75 11.85
C LEU A 46 0.15 -6.86 13.36
N THR A 47 -0.86 -6.15 13.87
CA THR A 47 -1.42 -6.41 15.21
C THR A 47 -2.34 -7.63 15.18
N ALA A 48 -2.74 -8.17 16.34
CA ALA A 48 -3.75 -9.23 16.41
C ALA A 48 -5.06 -8.83 15.71
N GLU A 49 -5.46 -7.56 15.80
CA GLU A 49 -6.59 -7.01 15.06
C GLU A 49 -6.33 -6.98 13.55
N GLY A 50 -5.13 -6.58 13.12
CA GLY A 50 -4.73 -6.62 11.71
C GLY A 50 -4.75 -8.02 11.12
N GLU A 51 -4.34 -9.02 11.90
CA GLU A 51 -4.46 -10.43 11.50
C GLU A 51 -5.91 -10.89 11.33
N ARG A 52 -6.79 -10.49 12.27
CA ARG A 52 -8.23 -10.79 12.15
C ARG A 52 -8.82 -10.14 10.89
N GLN A 53 -8.50 -8.86 10.65
CA GLN A 53 -8.91 -8.12 9.44
C GLN A 53 -8.45 -8.82 8.16
N ALA A 54 -7.23 -9.36 8.14
CA ALA A 54 -6.70 -10.09 6.99
C ALA A 54 -7.50 -11.37 6.70
N ARG A 55 -7.83 -12.17 7.73
CA ARG A 55 -8.66 -13.38 7.58
C ARG A 55 -10.07 -13.03 7.10
N ASP A 56 -10.68 -12.00 7.67
CA ASP A 56 -12.03 -11.53 7.27
C ASP A 56 -12.05 -11.03 5.82
N ALA A 57 -10.98 -10.32 5.39
CA ALA A 57 -10.83 -9.89 4.00
C ALA A 57 -10.69 -11.08 3.05
N GLY A 58 -9.92 -12.10 3.44
CA GLY A 58 -9.79 -13.35 2.68
C GLY A 58 -11.12 -14.03 2.44
N THR A 59 -11.95 -14.16 3.48
CA THR A 59 -13.31 -14.75 3.39
C THR A 59 -14.18 -13.96 2.41
N ARG A 60 -14.15 -12.63 2.47
CA ARG A 60 -14.92 -11.76 1.57
C ARG A 60 -14.46 -11.88 0.12
N ILE A 61 -13.13 -11.87 -0.10
CA ILE A 61 -12.56 -12.00 -1.44
C ILE A 61 -12.91 -13.36 -2.03
N GLN A 62 -12.79 -14.45 -1.27
CA GLN A 62 -13.15 -15.80 -1.74
C GLN A 62 -14.63 -15.92 -2.07
N THR A 63 -15.51 -15.24 -1.32
CA THR A 63 -16.94 -15.17 -1.60
C THR A 63 -17.22 -14.40 -2.90
N ALA A 64 -16.55 -13.27 -3.11
CA ALA A 64 -16.72 -12.44 -4.31
C ALA A 64 -16.07 -13.06 -5.56
N PHE A 65 -15.00 -13.82 -5.37
CA PHE A 65 -14.24 -14.49 -6.43
C PHE A 65 -14.17 -16.00 -6.17
N PRO A 66 -15.28 -16.75 -6.29
CA PRO A 66 -15.33 -18.17 -5.93
C PRO A 66 -14.45 -19.07 -6.82
N GLN A 67 -14.08 -18.60 -8.02
CA GLN A 67 -13.12 -19.29 -8.89
C GLN A 67 -11.67 -19.05 -8.46
N GLY A 68 -11.46 -18.18 -7.46
CA GLY A 68 -10.14 -17.76 -7.00
C GLY A 68 -9.38 -16.92 -8.03
N PHE A 69 -8.07 -16.86 -7.83
CA PHE A 69 -7.13 -16.22 -8.75
C PHE A 69 -6.27 -17.28 -9.40
N GLY A 70 -5.99 -17.12 -10.69
CA GLY A 70 -5.14 -18.05 -11.43
C GLY A 70 -3.74 -18.13 -10.85
N GLU A 71 -2.99 -19.14 -11.29
CA GLU A 71 -1.58 -19.26 -10.94
C GLU A 71 -0.82 -17.98 -11.32
N ASN A 72 0.03 -17.48 -10.43
CA ASN A 72 0.79 -16.24 -10.62
C ASN A 72 -0.07 -14.95 -10.76
N CYS A 73 -1.32 -14.96 -10.31
CA CYS A 73 -2.20 -13.79 -10.37
C CYS A 73 -2.34 -13.06 -9.01
N VAL A 74 -1.59 -13.45 -7.98
CA VAL A 74 -1.57 -12.78 -6.67
C VAL A 74 -0.18 -12.21 -6.42
N TYR A 75 -0.13 -10.91 -6.14
CA TYR A 75 1.12 -10.19 -5.84
C TYR A 75 0.97 -9.41 -4.54
N ALA A 76 2.06 -9.33 -3.78
CA ALA A 76 2.11 -8.50 -2.59
C ALA A 76 3.37 -7.62 -2.55
N SER A 77 3.24 -6.49 -1.88
CA SER A 77 4.39 -5.66 -1.46
C SER A 77 5.44 -6.51 -0.74
N PRO A 78 6.74 -6.18 -0.83
CA PRO A 78 7.78 -6.88 -0.08
C PRO A 78 7.67 -6.72 1.44
N LEU A 79 6.91 -5.73 1.93
CA LEU A 79 6.83 -5.41 3.34
C LEU A 79 6.00 -6.44 4.13
N LYS A 80 6.49 -6.80 5.33
CA LYS A 80 5.98 -7.86 6.20
C LYS A 80 4.47 -7.80 6.40
N ARG A 81 3.91 -6.63 6.70
CA ARG A 81 2.47 -6.43 6.89
C ARG A 81 1.60 -6.82 5.69
N ALA A 82 2.08 -6.58 4.47
CA ALA A 82 1.36 -6.96 3.25
C ALA A 82 1.50 -8.47 2.96
N GLN A 83 2.68 -9.05 3.18
CA GLN A 83 2.93 -10.49 3.06
C GLN A 83 2.09 -11.28 4.08
N GLN A 84 2.07 -10.84 5.34
CA GLN A 84 1.24 -11.43 6.39
C GLN A 84 -0.25 -11.34 6.03
N THR A 85 -0.70 -10.17 5.54
CA THR A 85 -2.10 -10.00 5.12
C THR A 85 -2.47 -10.97 4.01
N ALA A 86 -1.65 -11.10 2.97
CA ALA A 86 -1.91 -12.03 1.88
C ALA A 86 -1.97 -13.49 2.37
N SER A 87 -1.01 -13.91 3.19
CA SER A 87 -0.94 -15.26 3.74
C SER A 87 -2.15 -15.59 4.63
N LEU A 88 -2.52 -14.69 5.55
CA LEU A 88 -3.65 -14.85 6.45
C LEU A 88 -5.01 -14.80 5.72
N ALA A 89 -5.07 -14.08 4.59
CA ALA A 89 -6.22 -14.09 3.69
C ALA A 89 -6.34 -15.39 2.86
N GLY A 90 -5.38 -16.31 2.99
CA GLY A 90 -5.39 -17.60 2.30
C GLY A 90 -4.75 -17.57 0.91
N PHE A 91 -3.90 -16.59 0.63
CA PHE A 91 -3.21 -16.45 -0.65
C PHE A 91 -1.70 -16.66 -0.52
N ALA A 92 -1.08 -17.19 -1.58
CA ALA A 92 0.38 -17.32 -1.72
C ALA A 92 0.87 -16.29 -2.76
N PRO A 93 1.28 -15.08 -2.35
CA PRO A 93 1.62 -14.02 -3.29
C PRO A 93 3.03 -14.18 -3.83
N ARG A 94 3.24 -13.69 -5.05
CA ARG A 94 4.56 -13.31 -5.55
C ARG A 94 4.92 -11.91 -5.03
N THR A 95 6.14 -11.73 -4.56
CA THR A 95 6.61 -10.42 -4.14
C THR A 95 6.81 -9.51 -5.34
N LEU A 96 6.24 -8.30 -5.29
CA LEU A 96 6.38 -7.30 -6.33
C LEU A 96 6.86 -5.96 -5.73
N PRO A 97 8.13 -5.58 -5.91
CA PRO A 97 8.71 -4.36 -5.32
C PRO A 97 7.96 -3.08 -5.67
N ALA A 98 7.36 -3.00 -6.87
CA ALA A 98 6.55 -1.87 -7.30
C ALA A 98 5.30 -1.61 -6.42
N LEU A 99 4.88 -2.59 -5.59
CA LEU A 99 3.78 -2.47 -4.64
C LEU A 99 4.22 -2.00 -3.24
N ALA A 100 5.52 -1.72 -3.01
CA ALA A 100 5.96 -1.15 -1.75
C ALA A 100 5.26 0.19 -1.48
N GLU A 101 5.03 0.51 -0.20
CA GLU A 101 4.41 1.80 0.15
C GLU A 101 5.30 2.98 -0.29
N TRP A 102 4.73 4.15 -0.38
CA TRP A 102 5.45 5.38 -0.59
C TRP A 102 6.57 5.52 0.46
N ASP A 103 7.78 5.81 0.02
CA ASP A 103 8.87 6.11 0.92
C ASP A 103 8.67 7.52 1.48
N TYR A 104 8.25 7.59 2.73
CA TYR A 104 7.95 8.87 3.37
C TYR A 104 9.19 9.63 3.83
N GLY A 105 10.38 9.07 3.62
CA GLY A 105 11.64 9.74 3.91
C GLY A 105 11.65 10.34 5.31
N ARG A 106 11.81 11.67 5.38
CA ARG A 106 11.90 12.41 6.65
C ARG A 106 10.63 12.37 7.51
N ALA A 107 9.49 11.94 6.96
CA ALA A 107 8.26 11.74 7.71
C ALA A 107 8.13 10.33 8.31
N GLU A 108 8.97 9.37 7.90
CA GLU A 108 8.91 7.98 8.34
C GLU A 108 8.91 7.88 9.88
N GLY A 109 8.04 7.04 10.44
CA GLY A 109 7.90 6.81 11.87
C GLY A 109 7.34 7.99 12.69
N ARG A 110 6.95 9.10 12.05
CA ARG A 110 6.46 10.30 12.73
C ARG A 110 4.97 10.50 12.48
N THR A 111 4.29 10.99 13.52
CA THR A 111 2.90 11.47 13.38
C THR A 111 2.88 12.86 12.73
N ARG A 112 1.73 13.26 12.19
CA ARG A 112 1.54 14.63 11.67
C ARG A 112 1.85 15.70 12.72
N GLN A 113 1.51 15.44 13.99
CA GLN A 113 1.78 16.36 15.11
C GLN A 113 3.29 16.50 15.33
N THR A 114 4.03 15.39 15.36
CA THR A 114 5.49 15.39 15.52
C THR A 114 6.15 16.14 14.35
N ILE A 115 5.68 15.90 13.13
CA ILE A 115 6.21 16.60 11.94
C ILE A 115 5.96 18.11 12.04
N ALA A 116 4.76 18.55 12.40
CA ALA A 116 4.45 19.97 12.55
C ALA A 116 5.33 20.66 13.60
N GLN A 117 5.66 19.96 14.70
CA GLN A 117 6.57 20.48 15.73
C GLN A 117 8.01 20.61 15.24
N LEU A 118 8.50 19.61 14.50
CA LEU A 118 9.88 19.58 14.01
C LEU A 118 10.11 20.49 12.78
N HIS A 119 9.13 20.55 11.89
CA HIS A 119 9.19 21.35 10.67
C HIS A 119 8.93 22.84 10.93
N GLY A 120 8.20 23.15 11.98
CA GLY A 120 7.89 24.54 12.35
C GLY A 120 6.82 25.20 11.48
N GLY A 121 5.98 24.40 10.79
CA GLY A 121 4.92 24.88 9.90
C GLY A 121 3.95 23.78 9.48
N SER A 122 3.00 24.13 8.62
CA SER A 122 2.12 23.17 7.98
C SER A 122 2.88 22.38 6.92
N TRP A 123 2.66 21.08 6.90
CA TRP A 123 3.17 20.17 5.87
C TRP A 123 2.07 19.16 5.51
N GLU A 124 1.95 18.89 4.25
CA GLU A 124 0.94 17.97 3.71
C GLU A 124 1.59 17.08 2.65
N LEU A 125 1.63 15.77 2.90
CA LEU A 125 2.35 14.80 2.08
C LEU A 125 2.04 14.90 0.58
N TRP A 126 0.75 15.03 0.23
CA TRP A 126 0.32 15.04 -1.18
C TRP A 126 0.70 16.29 -1.97
N ASN A 127 0.87 17.42 -1.27
CA ASN A 127 1.19 18.69 -1.89
C ASN A 127 2.68 18.99 -1.83
N ASP A 128 3.29 18.71 -0.69
CA ASP A 128 4.66 19.17 -0.39
C ASP A 128 5.70 18.06 -0.62
N GLY A 129 5.30 16.78 -0.50
CA GLY A 129 6.22 15.65 -0.59
C GLY A 129 7.12 15.48 0.64
N PRO A 130 7.83 14.34 0.76
CA PRO A 130 8.73 14.08 1.87
C PRO A 130 9.98 14.98 1.87
N ASP A 131 10.46 15.38 0.71
CA ASP A 131 11.67 16.16 0.48
C ASP A 131 11.52 17.64 0.90
N ALA A 132 10.30 18.14 1.03
CA ALA A 132 10.02 19.47 1.59
C ALA A 132 10.37 19.58 3.08
N LEU A 133 10.45 18.45 3.81
CA LEU A 133 10.85 18.44 5.21
C LEU A 133 12.34 18.73 5.36
N SER A 134 12.72 19.35 6.51
CA SER A 134 14.12 19.75 6.75
C SER A 134 15.07 18.54 6.71
N PRO A 135 16.23 18.64 6.04
CA PRO A 135 17.28 17.63 6.11
C PRO A 135 17.77 17.31 7.53
N THR A 136 17.58 18.21 8.48
CA THR A 136 17.89 17.96 9.90
C THR A 136 16.99 16.89 10.54
N MET A 137 15.92 16.51 9.87
CA MET A 137 15.03 15.43 10.30
C MET A 137 15.49 14.05 9.80
N GLU A 138 16.54 13.96 8.98
CA GLU A 138 17.13 12.69 8.56
C GLU A 138 17.89 12.01 9.69
N GLY A 139 18.00 10.71 9.61
CA GLY A 139 18.78 9.88 10.51
C GLY A 139 18.04 8.59 10.87
N ASP A 140 18.82 7.55 11.04
CA ASP A 140 18.29 6.23 11.40
C ASP A 140 18.14 6.13 12.92
N TRP A 141 17.13 5.42 13.37
CA TRP A 141 16.98 5.02 14.77
C TRP A 141 16.37 3.63 14.88
N THR A 142 16.28 3.13 16.08
CA THR A 142 15.57 1.89 16.39
C THR A 142 14.33 2.22 17.19
N GLU A 143 13.17 1.80 16.69
CA GLU A 143 11.90 1.87 17.41
C GLU A 143 11.69 0.58 18.18
N THR A 144 11.19 0.69 19.41
CA THR A 144 10.79 -0.47 20.20
C THR A 144 9.27 -0.57 20.16
N LEU A 145 8.75 -1.64 19.56
CA LEU A 145 7.33 -1.90 19.49
C LEU A 145 6.75 -2.32 20.85
N PRO A 146 5.41 -2.26 21.05
CA PRO A 146 4.77 -2.60 22.33
C PRO A 146 5.04 -4.02 22.84
N ASP A 147 5.36 -4.95 21.95
CA ASP A 147 5.73 -6.34 22.27
C ASP A 147 7.23 -6.51 22.59
N GLY A 148 8.02 -5.43 22.49
CA GLY A 148 9.47 -5.43 22.71
C GLY A 148 10.30 -5.71 21.44
N GLU A 149 9.69 -6.00 20.28
CA GLU A 149 10.41 -6.12 19.00
C GLU A 149 11.08 -4.78 18.67
N GLN A 150 12.34 -4.84 18.28
CA GLN A 150 13.09 -3.67 17.83
C GLN A 150 13.12 -3.64 16.31
N VAL A 151 12.64 -2.55 15.73
CA VAL A 151 12.63 -2.36 14.27
C VAL A 151 13.52 -1.19 13.87
N PRO A 152 14.40 -1.37 12.89
CA PRO A 152 15.19 -0.27 12.37
C PRO A 152 14.27 0.66 11.56
N VAL A 153 14.37 1.95 11.81
CA VAL A 153 13.69 3.01 11.07
C VAL A 153 14.71 3.77 10.26
N HIS A 154 14.56 3.68 8.95
CA HIS A 154 15.42 4.41 8.01
C HIS A 154 14.69 5.67 7.53
N ASN A 155 15.35 6.80 7.68
CA ASN A 155 14.77 8.11 7.45
C ASN A 155 15.70 8.95 6.57
N GLY A 156 15.38 8.99 5.28
CA GLY A 156 16.12 9.69 4.25
C GLY A 156 15.26 10.70 3.49
N PRO A 157 15.62 11.06 2.26
CA PRO A 157 14.89 12.03 1.44
C PRO A 157 13.49 11.55 1.02
N GLY A 158 13.28 10.23 0.89
CA GLY A 158 12.03 9.65 0.44
C GLY A 158 11.86 9.63 -1.08
N GLU A 159 10.65 9.26 -1.53
CA GLU A 159 10.23 9.30 -2.94
C GLU A 159 9.36 10.54 -3.19
N SER A 160 9.45 11.14 -4.35
CA SER A 160 8.44 12.09 -4.83
C SER A 160 7.16 11.36 -5.23
N LEU A 161 6.03 12.08 -5.31
CA LEU A 161 4.77 11.51 -5.83
C LEU A 161 4.94 10.98 -7.25
N SER A 162 5.75 11.66 -8.09
CA SER A 162 6.05 11.23 -9.46
C SER A 162 6.81 9.90 -9.49
N ASP A 163 7.80 9.72 -8.60
CA ASP A 163 8.57 8.47 -8.53
C ASP A 163 7.66 7.28 -8.24
N VAL A 164 6.74 7.45 -7.28
CA VAL A 164 5.76 6.40 -6.94
C VAL A 164 4.81 6.15 -8.11
N TYR A 165 4.31 7.22 -8.76
CA TYR A 165 3.40 7.13 -9.90
C TYR A 165 4.05 6.40 -11.09
N ASP A 166 5.35 6.61 -11.32
CA ASP A 166 6.08 5.94 -12.40
C ASP A 166 6.39 4.48 -12.07
N ARG A 167 6.79 4.16 -10.81
CA ARG A 167 7.09 2.76 -10.48
C ARG A 167 5.87 1.85 -10.41
N VAL A 168 4.69 2.36 -10.04
CA VAL A 168 3.46 1.53 -10.04
C VAL A 168 3.04 1.09 -11.44
N GLN A 169 3.54 1.73 -12.50
CA GLN A 169 3.35 1.25 -13.87
C GLN A 169 3.86 -0.19 -14.04
N GLN A 170 4.96 -0.56 -13.39
CA GLN A 170 5.49 -1.92 -13.45
C GLN A 170 4.49 -2.95 -12.88
N ALA A 171 3.71 -2.58 -11.85
CA ALA A 171 2.67 -3.47 -11.34
C ALA A 171 1.50 -3.59 -12.33
N ILE A 172 1.11 -2.50 -12.97
CA ILE A 172 0.07 -2.49 -14.00
C ILE A 172 0.50 -3.37 -15.19
N ASP A 173 1.75 -3.25 -15.64
CA ASP A 173 2.32 -4.03 -16.74
C ASP A 173 2.36 -5.55 -16.44
N GLN A 174 2.45 -5.95 -15.16
CA GLN A 174 2.30 -7.36 -14.75
C GLN A 174 0.83 -7.81 -14.78
N ALA A 175 -0.12 -6.94 -14.42
CA ALA A 175 -1.53 -7.31 -14.31
C ALA A 175 -2.24 -7.37 -15.67
N VAL A 176 -1.99 -6.40 -16.55
CA VAL A 176 -2.73 -6.23 -17.81
C VAL A 176 -2.74 -7.49 -18.68
N PRO A 177 -1.60 -8.17 -18.99
CA PRO A 177 -1.61 -9.37 -19.81
C PRO A 177 -2.41 -10.52 -19.20
N LEU A 178 -2.38 -10.66 -17.86
CA LEU A 178 -3.15 -11.67 -17.14
C LEU A 178 -4.65 -11.39 -17.23
N MET A 179 -5.05 -10.13 -17.09
CA MET A 179 -6.45 -9.70 -17.18
C MET A 179 -6.97 -9.82 -18.63
N GLU A 180 -6.16 -9.52 -19.61
CA GLU A 180 -6.49 -9.72 -21.04
C GLU A 180 -6.67 -11.20 -21.39
N SER A 181 -5.99 -12.10 -20.69
CA SER A 181 -6.20 -13.55 -20.81
C SER A 181 -7.38 -14.10 -19.99
N GLY A 182 -8.16 -13.22 -19.35
CA GLY A 182 -9.39 -13.55 -18.63
C GLY A 182 -9.18 -13.85 -17.13
N HIS A 183 -7.98 -13.67 -16.59
CA HIS A 183 -7.71 -13.90 -15.16
C HIS A 183 -7.93 -12.62 -14.35
N SER A 184 -8.51 -12.77 -13.15
CA SER A 184 -8.47 -11.70 -12.14
C SER A 184 -7.12 -11.69 -11.43
N VAL A 185 -6.63 -10.49 -11.09
CA VAL A 185 -5.35 -10.26 -10.41
C VAL A 185 -5.59 -9.62 -9.06
N LEU A 186 -4.91 -10.08 -8.01
CA LEU A 186 -4.97 -9.52 -6.66
C LEU A 186 -3.64 -8.85 -6.32
N PHE A 187 -3.70 -7.58 -5.92
CA PHE A 187 -2.59 -6.84 -5.32
C PHE A 187 -2.84 -6.61 -3.84
N VAL A 188 -1.89 -7.03 -2.99
CA VAL A 188 -1.91 -6.79 -1.54
C VAL A 188 -0.82 -5.78 -1.20
N ALA A 189 -1.21 -4.57 -0.81
CA ALA A 189 -0.28 -3.47 -0.65
C ALA A 189 -0.74 -2.46 0.43
N HIS A 190 -0.55 -1.16 0.20
CA HIS A 190 -0.69 -0.13 1.21
C HIS A 190 -1.58 1.01 0.71
N ALA A 191 -2.00 1.89 1.64
CA ALA A 191 -3.01 2.89 1.35
C ALA A 191 -2.61 3.87 0.22
N HIS A 192 -1.44 4.51 0.33
CA HIS A 192 -1.07 5.54 -0.63
C HIS A 192 -0.65 4.94 -1.98
N VAL A 193 0.16 3.87 -1.98
CA VAL A 193 0.56 3.24 -3.25
C VAL A 193 -0.64 2.70 -4.03
N LEU A 194 -1.67 2.15 -3.36
CA LEU A 194 -2.88 1.67 -4.05
C LEU A 194 -3.71 2.81 -4.64
N ARG A 195 -3.80 3.96 -3.96
CA ARG A 195 -4.46 5.16 -4.50
C ARG A 195 -3.70 5.70 -5.72
N ILE A 196 -2.37 5.77 -5.64
CA ILE A 196 -1.51 6.24 -6.73
C ILE A 196 -1.60 5.28 -7.92
N LEU A 197 -1.59 3.97 -7.67
CA LEU A 197 -1.79 2.93 -8.69
C LEU A 197 -3.17 3.10 -9.37
N THR A 198 -4.21 3.39 -8.60
CA THR A 198 -5.55 3.64 -9.15
C THR A 198 -5.56 4.88 -10.05
N ALA A 199 -4.93 5.99 -9.64
CA ALA A 199 -4.80 7.18 -10.48
C ALA A 199 -4.03 6.86 -11.78
N ARG A 200 -2.94 6.09 -11.70
CA ARG A 200 -2.17 5.63 -12.86
C ARG A 200 -2.97 4.73 -13.78
N TRP A 201 -3.75 3.81 -13.22
CA TRP A 201 -4.65 2.93 -13.96
C TRP A 201 -5.69 3.72 -14.77
N LEU A 202 -6.25 4.77 -14.16
CA LEU A 202 -7.25 5.64 -14.78
C LEU A 202 -6.62 6.64 -15.77
N GLY A 203 -5.30 6.76 -15.80
CA GLY A 203 -4.59 7.73 -16.66
C GLY A 203 -4.83 9.19 -16.26
N VAL A 204 -5.09 9.46 -14.97
CA VAL A 204 -5.32 10.80 -14.43
C VAL A 204 -4.07 11.32 -13.71
N ASP A 205 -4.05 12.63 -13.43
CA ASP A 205 -2.96 13.27 -12.69
C ASP A 205 -2.72 12.58 -11.33
N PRO A 206 -1.46 12.33 -10.92
CA PRO A 206 -1.15 11.64 -9.68
C PRO A 206 -1.73 12.30 -8.42
N HIS A 207 -1.91 13.64 -8.40
CA HIS A 207 -2.53 14.34 -7.28
C HIS A 207 -4.01 13.96 -7.08
N PHE A 208 -4.66 13.40 -8.10
CA PHE A 208 -6.02 12.89 -7.97
C PHE A 208 -6.11 11.75 -6.94
N ALA A 209 -5.02 11.02 -6.71
CA ALA A 209 -4.94 9.92 -5.75
C ALA A 209 -5.32 10.33 -4.32
N ARG A 210 -5.14 11.60 -3.95
CA ARG A 210 -5.55 12.12 -2.62
C ARG A 210 -7.06 12.06 -2.37
N LEU A 211 -7.87 12.02 -3.42
CA LEU A 211 -9.33 12.04 -3.36
C LEU A 211 -9.96 10.63 -3.26
N LEU A 212 -9.14 9.57 -3.44
CA LEU A 212 -9.56 8.17 -3.43
C LEU A 212 -9.64 7.55 -2.03
#